data_3333f000a0f9108cda8767a6deb9ee8e
#
_entry.id   3333f000a0f9108cda8767a6deb9ee8e
#
_cell.length_a   1.000
_cell.length_b   1.000
_cell.length_c   1.000
_cell.angle_alpha   90.00
_cell.angle_beta   90.00
_cell.angle_gamma   90.00
#
_symmetry.space_group_name_H-M   'P 1'
#
loop_
_entity.id
_entity.type
_entity.pdbx_description
1 polymer ?
#
loop_
_entity_poly.entity_id
_entity_poly.type
_entity_poly.pdbx_seq_one_letter_code
_entity_poly.pdbx_strand_id
1 'polypeptide(L)'
;VKEGRRMQKTALEHDLQKLVEKALALGASGAKTVDVASIRTGAWTRWKCQFGCPNYGKTLCCPPFVPDYAATQRFLQEFIRGIIIQYTFPLNGVAVENFAAADLSMSNGLLEILLNLEREAFLQNHYKAFALKAGRCRLCKECNLKQCVNPTKARPSLEACGIDVMALANDNGYQAEILQAAVPELKIYG
;
A
#
# COMPACT_ATOMS: atom_id res chain seq x y z
N VAL A 1 -4.47 0.27 -36.03
CA VAL A 1 -3.92 -0.46 -34.85
C VAL A 1 -3.02 0.44 -34.00
N LYS A 2 -2.10 1.23 -34.57
CA LYS A 2 -1.21 2.13 -33.80
C LYS A 2 -1.95 3.31 -33.17
N GLU A 3 -2.93 3.87 -33.86
CA GLU A 3 -3.71 5.03 -33.41
C GLU A 3 -4.66 4.67 -32.24
N GLY A 4 -5.32 3.53 -32.31
CA GLY A 4 -6.15 3.02 -31.20
C GLY A 4 -5.35 2.77 -29.92
N ARG A 5 -4.14 2.20 -30.02
CA ARG A 5 -3.26 2.02 -28.85
C ARG A 5 -2.79 3.34 -28.25
N ARG A 6 -2.54 4.35 -29.09
CA ARG A 6 -2.15 5.70 -28.63
C ARG A 6 -3.29 6.37 -27.87
N MET A 7 -4.52 6.29 -28.39
CA MET A 7 -5.73 6.84 -27.73
C MET A 7 -5.99 6.15 -26.37
N GLN A 8 -5.89 4.82 -26.30
CA GLN A 8 -6.05 4.07 -25.06
C GLN A 8 -5.00 4.42 -24.02
N LYS A 9 -3.74 4.63 -24.44
CA LYS A 9 -2.67 5.07 -23.53
C LYS A 9 -2.95 6.46 -22.97
N THR A 10 -3.40 7.39 -23.78
CA THR A 10 -3.74 8.76 -23.35
C THR A 10 -4.93 8.76 -22.38
N ALA A 11 -5.95 7.93 -22.62
CA ALA A 11 -7.09 7.79 -21.72
C ALA A 11 -6.66 7.23 -20.35
N LEU A 12 -5.85 6.17 -20.33
CA LEU A 12 -5.31 5.61 -19.09
C LEU A 12 -4.51 6.64 -18.29
N GLU A 13 -3.65 7.42 -18.96
CA GLU A 13 -2.84 8.43 -18.28
C GLU A 13 -3.69 9.57 -17.69
N HIS A 14 -4.77 9.94 -18.37
CA HIS A 14 -5.74 10.91 -17.87
C HIS A 14 -6.50 10.38 -16.62
N ASP A 15 -6.93 9.11 -16.64
CA ASP A 15 -7.62 8.50 -15.50
C ASP A 15 -6.69 8.35 -14.30
N LEU A 16 -5.42 7.96 -14.54
CA LEU A 16 -4.39 7.91 -13.50
C LEU A 16 -4.16 9.28 -12.86
N GLN A 17 -4.11 10.34 -13.68
CA GLN A 17 -3.95 11.70 -13.17
C GLN A 17 -5.11 12.11 -12.26
N LYS A 18 -6.36 11.80 -12.64
CA LYS A 18 -7.53 12.05 -11.80
C LYS A 18 -7.47 11.29 -10.46
N LEU A 19 -7.00 10.05 -10.50
CA LEU A 19 -6.84 9.25 -9.28
C LEU A 19 -5.75 9.82 -8.37
N VAL A 20 -4.64 10.33 -8.93
CA VAL A 20 -3.59 11.03 -8.19
C VAL A 20 -4.16 12.30 -7.53
N GLU A 21 -4.88 13.13 -8.28
CA GLU A 21 -5.54 14.33 -7.74
C GLU A 21 -6.55 13.99 -6.65
N LYS A 22 -7.33 12.92 -6.84
CA LYS A 22 -8.26 12.40 -5.85
C LYS A 22 -7.55 11.96 -4.57
N ALA A 23 -6.41 11.27 -4.68
CA ALA A 23 -5.62 10.86 -3.52
C ALA A 23 -5.18 12.08 -2.68
N LEU A 24 -4.66 13.10 -3.34
CA LEU A 24 -4.25 14.35 -2.68
C LEU A 24 -5.44 15.06 -2.03
N ALA A 25 -6.58 15.13 -2.71
CA ALA A 25 -7.82 15.72 -2.17
C ALA A 25 -8.37 14.94 -0.96
N LEU A 26 -8.09 13.64 -0.85
CA LEU A 26 -8.44 12.80 0.29
C LEU A 26 -7.43 12.87 1.45
N GLY A 27 -6.36 13.66 1.31
CA GLY A 27 -5.39 13.90 2.37
C GLY A 27 -4.09 13.10 2.25
N ALA A 28 -3.81 12.49 1.09
CA ALA A 28 -2.48 11.97 0.83
C ALA A 28 -1.46 13.10 0.80
N SER A 29 -0.30 12.92 1.43
CA SER A 29 0.80 13.89 1.37
C SER A 29 1.61 13.81 0.07
N GLY A 30 1.43 12.74 -0.68
CA GLY A 30 1.99 12.54 -2.00
C GLY A 30 1.30 11.39 -2.73
N ALA A 31 1.19 11.52 -4.04
CA ALA A 31 0.68 10.48 -4.92
C ALA A 31 1.38 10.57 -6.27
N LYS A 32 1.82 9.43 -6.81
CA LYS A 32 2.51 9.35 -8.11
C LYS A 32 2.13 8.07 -8.84
N THR A 33 2.03 8.17 -10.16
CA THR A 33 1.92 6.97 -11.01
C THR A 33 3.26 6.26 -11.07
N VAL A 34 3.22 4.93 -11.04
CA VAL A 34 4.39 4.06 -11.15
C VAL A 34 4.21 3.05 -12.28
N ASP A 35 5.32 2.69 -12.91
CA ASP A 35 5.35 1.54 -13.81
C ASP A 35 5.43 0.27 -12.97
N VAL A 36 4.45 -0.62 -13.09
CA VAL A 36 4.42 -1.84 -12.28
C VAL A 36 5.62 -2.74 -12.56
N ALA A 37 6.19 -2.69 -13.76
CA ALA A 37 7.40 -3.44 -14.12
C ALA A 37 8.64 -3.00 -13.31
N SER A 38 8.64 -1.79 -12.72
CA SER A 38 9.72 -1.30 -11.86
C SER A 38 9.60 -1.75 -10.39
N ILE A 39 8.46 -2.31 -10.00
CA ILE A 39 8.21 -2.72 -8.61
C ILE A 39 9.07 -3.95 -8.28
N ARG A 40 9.94 -3.80 -7.30
CA ARG A 40 10.81 -4.87 -6.84
C ARG A 40 10.11 -5.72 -5.79
N THR A 41 10.24 -7.03 -5.92
CA THR A 41 9.75 -8.00 -4.94
C THR A 41 10.89 -8.89 -4.46
N GLY A 42 10.78 -9.41 -3.25
CA GLY A 42 11.82 -10.28 -2.71
C GLY A 42 11.34 -11.16 -1.56
N ALA A 43 11.87 -12.38 -1.51
CA ALA A 43 11.58 -13.34 -0.45
C ALA A 43 12.00 -12.81 0.93
N TRP A 44 13.03 -11.95 1.00
CA TRP A 44 13.60 -11.42 2.24
C TRP A 44 12.56 -10.66 3.10
N THR A 45 11.57 -10.02 2.50
CA THR A 45 10.50 -9.34 3.22
C THR A 45 9.72 -10.33 4.10
N ARG A 46 9.46 -11.54 3.58
CA ARG A 46 8.77 -12.62 4.30
C ARG A 46 9.62 -13.16 5.45
N TRP A 47 10.93 -13.26 5.25
CA TRP A 47 11.85 -13.66 6.32
C TRP A 47 11.84 -12.63 7.45
N LYS A 48 11.87 -11.32 7.14
CA LYS A 48 11.72 -10.28 8.15
C LYS A 48 10.37 -10.32 8.87
N CYS A 49 9.27 -10.61 8.15
CA CYS A 49 7.98 -10.81 8.79
C CYS A 49 8.01 -11.99 9.77
N GLN A 50 8.56 -13.14 9.34
CA GLN A 50 8.55 -14.36 10.14
C GLN A 50 9.45 -14.28 11.36
N PHE A 51 10.64 -13.71 11.23
CA PHE A 51 11.68 -13.73 12.26
C PHE A 51 11.86 -12.39 13.01
N GLY A 52 11.15 -11.33 12.62
CA GLY A 52 11.31 -10.01 13.24
C GLY A 52 10.00 -9.27 13.55
N CYS A 53 8.85 -9.71 13.03
CA CYS A 53 7.61 -8.98 13.22
C CYS A 53 6.72 -9.64 14.29
N PRO A 54 6.34 -8.91 15.37
CA PRO A 54 5.48 -9.45 16.42
C PRO A 54 4.03 -9.73 15.94
N ASN A 55 3.67 -9.30 14.73
CA ASN A 55 2.35 -9.48 14.13
C ASN A 55 2.28 -10.68 13.16
N TYR A 56 3.37 -11.42 12.97
CA TYR A 56 3.37 -12.63 12.15
C TYR A 56 2.32 -13.63 12.65
N GLY A 57 1.50 -14.14 11.75
CA GLY A 57 0.44 -15.10 12.07
C GLY A 57 -0.76 -14.56 12.87
N LYS A 58 -0.82 -13.26 13.16
CA LYS A 58 -1.88 -12.67 14.00
C LYS A 58 -3.03 -12.03 13.23
N THR A 59 -2.90 -11.83 11.93
CA THR A 59 -4.00 -11.29 11.09
C THR A 59 -4.03 -11.97 9.73
N LEU A 60 -5.22 -12.10 9.14
CA LEU A 60 -5.38 -12.66 7.79
C LEU A 60 -4.74 -11.80 6.68
N CYS A 61 -4.38 -10.55 6.98
CA CYS A 61 -3.65 -9.66 6.08
C CYS A 61 -2.13 -9.69 6.31
N CYS A 62 -1.62 -10.64 7.09
CA CYS A 62 -0.21 -10.85 7.37
C CYS A 62 0.23 -12.26 6.97
N PRO A 63 1.52 -12.50 6.73
CA PRO A 63 2.02 -13.86 6.56
C PRO A 63 1.70 -14.73 7.80
N PRO A 64 1.42 -16.02 7.62
CA PRO A 64 1.47 -16.80 6.38
C PRO A 64 0.22 -16.72 5.51
N PHE A 65 -0.84 -15.97 5.90
CA PHE A 65 -2.16 -15.99 5.30
C PHE A 65 -2.30 -15.19 3.99
N VAL A 66 -1.34 -14.34 3.67
CA VAL A 66 -1.30 -13.58 2.41
C VAL A 66 -0.48 -14.31 1.34
N PRO A 67 -0.69 -14.02 0.05
CA PRO A 67 0.12 -14.57 -1.04
C PRO A 67 1.62 -14.39 -0.80
N ASP A 68 2.41 -15.34 -1.25
CA ASP A 68 3.87 -15.21 -1.21
C ASP A 68 4.38 -14.25 -2.30
N TYR A 69 5.69 -13.95 -2.26
CA TYR A 69 6.29 -13.01 -3.21
C TYR A 69 6.21 -13.50 -4.65
N ALA A 70 6.23 -14.81 -4.91
CA ALA A 70 6.12 -15.36 -6.25
C ALA A 70 4.70 -15.23 -6.80
N ALA A 71 3.69 -15.42 -5.95
CA ALA A 71 2.29 -15.13 -6.30
C ALA A 71 2.08 -13.64 -6.55
N THR A 72 2.71 -12.78 -5.75
CA THR A 72 2.67 -11.31 -5.94
C THR A 72 3.33 -10.91 -7.26
N GLN A 73 4.45 -11.52 -7.64
CA GLN A 73 5.07 -11.27 -8.95
C GLN A 73 4.12 -11.58 -10.11
N ARG A 74 3.42 -12.73 -10.07
CA ARG A 74 2.43 -13.07 -11.09
C ARG A 74 1.26 -12.10 -11.11
N PHE A 75 0.79 -11.69 -9.94
CA PHE A 75 -0.27 -10.69 -9.81
C PHE A 75 0.14 -9.34 -10.42
N LEU A 76 1.34 -8.85 -10.13
CA LEU A 76 1.84 -7.59 -10.67
C LEU A 76 1.94 -7.60 -12.20
N GLN A 77 2.23 -8.74 -12.82
CA GLN A 77 2.28 -8.88 -14.29
C GLN A 77 0.93 -8.64 -14.99
N GLU A 78 -0.17 -8.65 -14.25
CA GLU A 78 -1.49 -8.33 -14.79
C GLU A 78 -1.74 -6.82 -14.91
N PHE A 79 -0.85 -5.98 -14.42
CA PHE A 79 -0.97 -4.53 -14.39
C PHE A 79 0.16 -3.85 -15.17
N ILE A 80 -0.15 -2.70 -15.75
CA ILE A 80 0.84 -1.85 -16.45
C ILE A 80 1.24 -0.68 -15.57
N ARG A 81 0.27 -0.12 -14.84
CA ARG A 81 0.44 1.06 -14.00
C ARG A 81 -0.08 0.81 -12.60
N GLY A 82 0.54 1.47 -11.64
CA GLY A 82 0.07 1.61 -10.27
C GLY A 82 0.14 3.08 -9.83
N ILE A 83 -0.32 3.34 -8.63
CA ILE A 83 -0.19 4.63 -7.96
C ILE A 83 0.43 4.36 -6.59
N ILE A 84 1.60 4.94 -6.31
CA ILE A 84 2.14 4.96 -4.95
C ILE A 84 1.56 6.17 -4.20
N ILE A 85 1.07 5.92 -3.01
CA ILE A 85 0.49 6.92 -2.11
C ILE A 85 1.41 7.10 -0.92
N GLN A 86 1.81 8.33 -0.63
CA GLN A 86 2.46 8.69 0.62
C GLN A 86 1.43 9.30 1.57
N TYR A 87 1.40 8.84 2.79
CA TYR A 87 0.60 9.41 3.87
C TYR A 87 1.50 9.80 5.03
N THR A 88 1.47 11.08 5.40
CA THR A 88 2.28 11.62 6.49
C THR A 88 1.41 11.79 7.72
N PHE A 89 1.89 11.31 8.84
CA PHE A 89 1.22 11.41 10.12
C PHE A 89 2.10 12.18 11.13
N PRO A 90 1.60 13.27 11.74
CA PRO A 90 2.34 13.99 12.75
C PRO A 90 2.44 13.16 14.03
N LEU A 91 3.63 12.98 14.54
CA LEU A 91 3.85 12.22 15.78
C LEU A 91 3.71 13.07 17.04
N ASN A 92 3.71 14.41 16.92
CA ASN A 92 3.48 15.35 18.01
C ASN A 92 4.22 15.01 19.33
N GLY A 93 5.48 14.58 19.20
CA GLY A 93 6.32 14.17 20.34
C GLY A 93 6.02 12.78 20.91
N VAL A 94 5.23 11.96 20.22
CA VAL A 94 5.05 10.55 20.58
C VAL A 94 6.38 9.81 20.41
N ALA A 95 6.92 9.29 21.51
CA ALA A 95 8.12 8.48 21.48
C ALA A 95 7.89 7.21 20.61
N VAL A 96 8.94 6.77 19.91
CA VAL A 96 8.91 5.60 19.02
C VAL A 96 8.34 4.34 19.70
N GLU A 97 8.55 4.20 20.99
CA GLU A 97 8.02 3.14 21.87
C GLU A 97 6.47 3.15 21.98
N ASN A 98 5.82 4.29 21.73
CA ASN A 98 4.37 4.47 21.82
C ASN A 98 3.66 4.46 20.45
N PHE A 99 4.32 3.98 19.40
CA PHE A 99 3.76 3.88 18.06
C PHE A 99 2.45 3.09 17.95
N ALA A 100 2.14 2.23 18.92
CA ALA A 100 0.96 1.37 18.83
C ALA A 100 -0.37 2.15 18.73
N ALA A 101 -0.47 3.33 19.37
CA ALA A 101 -1.67 4.19 19.30
C ALA A 101 -1.67 5.05 18.02
N ALA A 102 -0.52 5.63 17.67
CA ALA A 102 -0.35 6.39 16.43
C ALA A 102 -0.59 5.52 15.19
N ASP A 103 -0.06 4.29 15.17
CA ASP A 103 -0.20 3.30 14.10
C ASP A 103 -1.68 2.98 13.75
N LEU A 104 -2.61 3.00 14.71
CA LEU A 104 -4.03 2.76 14.41
C LEU A 104 -4.64 3.87 13.57
N SER A 105 -4.41 5.12 13.93
CA SER A 105 -4.94 6.28 13.20
C SER A 105 -4.32 6.41 11.82
N MET A 106 -3.01 6.27 11.71
CA MET A 106 -2.27 6.27 10.43
C MET A 106 -2.76 5.18 9.48
N SER A 107 -2.87 3.96 10.00
CA SER A 107 -3.29 2.79 9.22
C SER A 107 -4.70 2.96 8.67
N ASN A 108 -5.61 3.58 9.41
CA ASN A 108 -6.97 3.82 8.98
C ASN A 108 -7.05 4.97 7.96
N GLY A 109 -6.34 6.08 8.17
CA GLY A 109 -6.33 7.21 7.24
C GLY A 109 -5.84 6.79 5.85
N LEU A 110 -4.68 6.13 5.76
CA LEU A 110 -4.20 5.60 4.49
C LEU A 110 -5.18 4.59 3.87
N LEU A 111 -5.72 3.67 4.68
CA LEU A 111 -6.65 2.65 4.19
C LEU A 111 -7.91 3.28 3.58
N GLU A 112 -8.47 4.32 4.18
CA GLU A 112 -9.63 5.03 3.64
C GLU A 112 -9.34 5.66 2.28
N ILE A 113 -8.19 6.30 2.13
CA ILE A 113 -7.74 6.84 0.82
C ILE A 113 -7.66 5.71 -0.21
N LEU A 114 -6.97 4.63 0.11
CA LEU A 114 -6.76 3.50 -0.79
C LEU A 114 -8.06 2.84 -1.24
N LEU A 115 -9.02 2.61 -0.33
CA LEU A 115 -10.32 2.03 -0.66
C LEU A 115 -11.18 2.95 -1.52
N ASN A 116 -11.10 4.27 -1.30
CA ASN A 116 -11.78 5.25 -2.15
C ASN A 116 -11.19 5.24 -3.56
N LEU A 117 -9.86 5.17 -3.70
CA LEU A 117 -9.21 5.11 -5.02
C LEU A 117 -9.50 3.81 -5.75
N GLU A 118 -9.48 2.67 -5.06
CA GLU A 118 -9.85 1.37 -5.63
C GLU A 118 -11.28 1.39 -6.18
N ARG A 119 -12.23 1.95 -5.40
CA ARG A 119 -13.60 2.12 -5.85
C ARG A 119 -13.72 3.07 -7.03
N GLU A 120 -13.02 4.20 -7.00
CA GLU A 120 -13.02 5.19 -8.09
C GLU A 120 -12.46 4.59 -9.39
N ALA A 121 -11.33 3.88 -9.29
CA ALA A 121 -10.74 3.18 -10.42
C ALA A 121 -11.71 2.13 -11.00
N PHE A 122 -12.39 1.36 -10.15
CA PHE A 122 -13.41 0.42 -10.59
C PHE A 122 -14.53 1.11 -11.38
N LEU A 123 -15.02 2.26 -10.91
CA LEU A 123 -16.08 3.04 -11.59
C LEU A 123 -15.60 3.63 -12.93
N GLN A 124 -14.30 3.80 -13.11
CA GLN A 124 -13.66 4.21 -14.37
C GLN A 124 -13.29 3.03 -15.27
N ASN A 125 -13.89 1.85 -15.07
CA ASN A 125 -13.65 0.59 -15.79
C ASN A 125 -12.29 -0.07 -15.56
N HIS A 126 -11.53 0.35 -14.56
CA HIS A 126 -10.32 -0.33 -14.12
C HIS A 126 -10.67 -1.41 -13.09
N TYR A 127 -11.48 -2.38 -13.48
CA TYR A 127 -12.09 -3.40 -12.59
C TYR A 127 -11.08 -4.31 -11.88
N LYS A 128 -9.83 -4.36 -12.33
CA LYS A 128 -8.75 -5.10 -11.67
C LYS A 128 -8.07 -4.30 -10.54
N ALA A 129 -8.40 -3.02 -10.36
CA ALA A 129 -7.76 -2.21 -9.34
C ALA A 129 -7.81 -2.89 -7.97
N PHE A 130 -6.67 -2.95 -7.29
CA PHE A 130 -6.53 -3.56 -5.99
C PHE A 130 -5.52 -2.79 -5.15
N ALA A 131 -5.91 -2.45 -3.93
CA ALA A 131 -5.08 -1.68 -3.02
C ALA A 131 -4.21 -2.57 -2.12
N LEU A 132 -2.98 -2.13 -1.89
CA LEU A 132 -2.08 -2.63 -0.86
C LEU A 132 -1.77 -1.48 0.11
N LYS A 133 -1.72 -1.74 1.41
CA LYS A 133 -1.55 -0.72 2.43
C LYS A 133 -0.19 -0.81 3.14
N ALA A 134 0.08 0.11 4.06
CA ALA A 134 1.19 0.00 5.01
C ALA A 134 0.78 -0.79 6.26
N GLY A 135 1.69 -1.58 6.80
CA GLY A 135 1.57 -2.24 8.09
C GLY A 135 0.41 -3.25 8.21
N ARG A 136 0.21 -3.78 9.40
CA ARG A 136 -0.82 -4.81 9.65
C ARG A 136 -2.25 -4.30 9.52
N CYS A 137 -3.20 -5.19 9.30
CA CYS A 137 -4.62 -4.87 9.39
C CYS A 137 -5.02 -4.55 10.84
N ARG A 138 -5.81 -3.48 11.02
CA ARG A 138 -6.29 -2.98 12.32
C ARG A 138 -7.79 -2.74 12.36
N LEU A 139 -8.56 -3.38 11.47
CA LEU A 139 -10.02 -3.23 11.41
C LEU A 139 -10.74 -3.92 12.57
N CYS A 140 -10.06 -4.82 13.28
CA CYS A 140 -10.59 -5.57 14.41
C CYS A 140 -9.64 -5.44 15.59
N LYS A 141 -10.19 -5.44 16.81
CA LYS A 141 -9.40 -5.53 18.05
C LYS A 141 -8.59 -6.84 18.08
N GLU A 142 -9.23 -7.94 17.69
CA GLU A 142 -8.64 -9.25 17.51
C GLU A 142 -9.11 -9.83 16.17
N CYS A 143 -8.20 -10.42 15.39
CA CYS A 143 -8.52 -10.98 14.10
C CYS A 143 -9.04 -12.41 14.23
N ASN A 144 -10.22 -12.67 13.67
CA ASN A 144 -10.69 -14.04 13.49
C ASN A 144 -9.92 -14.69 12.33
N LEU A 145 -8.98 -15.57 12.66
CA LEU A 145 -8.12 -16.23 11.68
C LEU A 145 -8.84 -17.30 10.84
N LYS A 146 -10.09 -17.67 11.18
CA LYS A 146 -10.88 -18.59 10.38
C LYS A 146 -11.61 -17.87 9.25
N GLN A 147 -12.08 -16.65 9.49
CA GLN A 147 -12.84 -15.87 8.52
C GLN A 147 -12.74 -14.37 8.79
N CYS A 148 -12.40 -13.59 7.78
CA CYS A 148 -12.38 -12.14 7.89
C CYS A 148 -13.81 -11.58 8.07
N VAL A 149 -14.02 -10.77 9.09
CA VAL A 149 -15.31 -10.11 9.35
C VAL A 149 -15.44 -8.76 8.62
N ASN A 150 -14.36 -8.29 8.00
CA ASN A 150 -14.31 -7.05 7.20
C ASN A 150 -13.70 -7.29 5.80
N PRO A 151 -14.17 -8.29 5.02
CA PRO A 151 -13.48 -8.70 3.78
C PRO A 151 -13.47 -7.61 2.71
N THR A 152 -14.46 -6.74 2.68
CA THR A 152 -14.55 -5.63 1.72
C THR A 152 -13.57 -4.49 2.00
N LYS A 153 -13.05 -4.39 3.24
CA LYS A 153 -12.13 -3.31 3.67
C LYS A 153 -10.72 -3.80 3.96
N ALA A 154 -10.56 -5.10 4.26
CA ALA A 154 -9.26 -5.65 4.62
C ALA A 154 -8.32 -5.69 3.41
N ARG A 155 -7.14 -5.09 3.56
CA ARG A 155 -6.07 -5.11 2.53
C ARG A 155 -4.76 -5.53 3.18
N PRO A 156 -3.96 -6.37 2.52
CA PRO A 156 -2.62 -6.71 2.99
C PRO A 156 -1.67 -5.52 2.78
N SER A 157 -0.54 -5.56 3.47
CA SER A 157 0.50 -4.57 3.23
C SER A 157 1.41 -4.97 2.07
N LEU A 158 2.05 -3.96 1.48
CA LEU A 158 3.05 -4.14 0.42
C LEU A 158 4.13 -5.15 0.86
N GLU A 159 4.70 -4.96 2.05
CA GLU A 159 5.76 -5.83 2.60
C GLU A 159 5.26 -7.24 2.88
N ALA A 160 4.02 -7.38 3.37
CA ALA A 160 3.42 -8.70 3.61
C ALA A 160 3.31 -9.52 2.32
N CYS A 161 3.07 -8.84 1.20
CA CYS A 161 3.02 -9.41 -0.15
C CYS A 161 4.41 -9.58 -0.80
N GLY A 162 5.48 -9.16 -0.15
CA GLY A 162 6.83 -9.34 -0.72
C GLY A 162 7.37 -8.16 -1.51
N ILE A 163 6.72 -6.99 -1.49
CA ILE A 163 7.17 -5.79 -2.20
C ILE A 163 8.22 -5.06 -1.35
N ASP A 164 9.29 -4.62 -2.00
CA ASP A 164 10.32 -3.75 -1.41
C ASP A 164 9.83 -2.30 -1.40
N VAL A 165 9.17 -1.90 -0.31
CA VAL A 165 8.57 -0.57 -0.15
C VAL A 165 9.62 0.53 -0.12
N MET A 166 10.79 0.28 0.47
CA MET A 166 11.87 1.26 0.53
C MET A 166 12.39 1.57 -0.88
N ALA A 167 12.64 0.53 -1.67
CA ALA A 167 13.03 0.70 -3.07
C ALA A 167 11.91 1.38 -3.87
N LEU A 168 10.66 0.94 -3.73
CA LEU A 168 9.52 1.52 -4.43
C LEU A 168 9.38 3.03 -4.14
N ALA A 169 9.47 3.43 -2.88
CA ALA A 169 9.36 4.83 -2.50
C ALA A 169 10.54 5.65 -3.02
N ASN A 170 11.78 5.19 -2.83
CA ASN A 170 12.98 5.93 -3.23
C ASN A 170 13.12 6.03 -4.76
N ASP A 171 12.82 4.97 -5.51
CA ASP A 171 12.84 4.98 -6.98
C ASP A 171 11.81 5.97 -7.56
N ASN A 172 10.76 6.30 -6.79
CA ASN A 172 9.75 7.28 -7.17
C ASN A 172 9.97 8.67 -6.55
N GLY A 173 11.17 8.92 -6.00
CA GLY A 173 11.59 10.23 -5.49
C GLY A 173 10.95 10.62 -4.16
N TYR A 174 10.48 9.64 -3.38
CA TYR A 174 10.18 9.82 -1.97
C TYR A 174 11.43 9.48 -1.16
N GLN A 175 11.71 10.26 -0.13
CA GLN A 175 12.83 10.00 0.78
C GLN A 175 12.34 9.05 1.89
N ALA A 176 12.32 7.75 1.59
CA ALA A 176 12.00 6.73 2.58
C ALA A 176 13.26 6.36 3.36
N GLU A 177 13.23 6.53 4.67
CA GLU A 177 14.35 6.30 5.56
C GLU A 177 13.99 5.33 6.68
N ILE A 178 15.00 4.62 7.19
CA ILE A 178 14.85 3.81 8.40
C ILE A 178 14.93 4.74 9.59
N LEU A 179 13.88 4.75 10.42
CA LEU A 179 13.85 5.56 11.62
C LEU A 179 14.89 5.08 12.63
N GLN A 180 15.86 5.94 12.95
CA GLN A 180 16.91 5.66 13.94
C GLN A 180 16.70 6.43 15.24
N ALA A 181 15.85 7.45 15.24
CA ALA A 181 15.56 8.31 16.38
C ALA A 181 14.10 8.80 16.32
N ALA A 182 13.67 9.53 17.37
CA ALA A 182 12.38 10.19 17.37
C ALA A 182 12.30 11.22 16.22
N VAL A 183 11.22 11.15 15.45
CA VAL A 183 10.96 12.05 14.31
C VAL A 183 9.67 12.82 14.55
N PRO A 184 9.53 14.05 14.01
CA PRO A 184 8.31 14.85 14.19
C PRO A 184 7.11 14.27 13.43
N GLU A 185 7.36 13.53 12.36
CA GLU A 185 6.34 12.93 11.51
C GLU A 185 6.76 11.55 11.03
N LEU A 186 5.78 10.70 10.72
CA LEU A 186 6.00 9.39 10.10
C LEU A 186 5.36 9.35 8.72
N LYS A 187 6.13 8.91 7.73
CA LYS A 187 5.66 8.69 6.35
C LYS A 187 5.43 7.21 6.12
N ILE A 188 4.24 6.86 5.65
CA ILE A 188 3.88 5.50 5.25
C ILE A 188 3.40 5.47 3.81
N TYR A 189 3.52 4.32 3.16
CA TYR A 189 3.24 4.16 1.73
C TYR A 189 2.22 3.05 1.49
N GLY A 190 1.38 3.23 0.47
CA GLY A 190 0.40 2.27 0.01
C GLY A 190 0.20 2.33 -1.50
#